data_9219ce58534e7aced90604c3b31f4d46
#
_entry.id   9219ce58534e7aced90604c3b31f4d46
#
_cell.length_a   1.000
_cell.length_b   1.000
_cell.length_c   1.000
_cell.angle_alpha   90.00
_cell.angle_beta   90.00
_cell.angle_gamma   90.00
#
_symmetry.space_group_name_H-M   'P 1'
#
loop_
_entity.id
_entity.type
_entity.pdbx_description
1 polymer ?
#
loop_
_entity_poly.entity_id
_entity_poly.type
_entity_poly.pdbx_seq_one_letter_code
_entity_poly.pdbx_strand_id
1 'polypeptide(L)'
;MALVDTIDIMPQSMAQEKAQLSRIYQELIDSMLPYQEEDTGMWYQVVNRGGIAPNYLETSGSAIFAYAIMKSVRIGLLNSSYFSYGQKAFDGICKKYLSEKDGELQLGGICLVAGLGNKEMREGTFNYYMREPVVQNEAKGVAPLILAYVEILFAQKKDD
;
A
#
# COMPACT_ATOMS: atom_id res chain seq x y z
N MET A 1 5.54 -1.66 3.97
CA MET A 1 6.93 -1.62 3.45
C MET A 1 7.95 -1.97 4.54
N ALA A 2 8.29 -1.08 5.48
CA ALA A 2 9.40 -1.26 6.42
C ALA A 2 9.47 -2.65 7.06
N LEU A 3 8.35 -3.20 7.55
CA LEU A 3 8.34 -4.55 8.16
C LEU A 3 8.79 -5.64 7.19
N VAL A 4 8.20 -5.72 6.00
CA VAL A 4 8.57 -6.77 5.03
C VAL A 4 10.01 -6.64 4.57
N ASP A 5 10.51 -5.41 4.39
CA ASP A 5 11.90 -5.14 4.00
C ASP A 5 12.87 -5.53 5.11
N THR A 6 12.54 -5.21 6.37
CA THR A 6 13.32 -5.64 7.54
C THR A 6 13.36 -7.16 7.66
N ILE A 7 12.20 -7.83 7.58
CA ILE A 7 12.12 -9.30 7.66
C ILE A 7 12.96 -9.97 6.57
N ASP A 8 12.96 -9.43 5.35
CA ASP A 8 13.71 -9.95 4.21
C ASP A 8 15.23 -9.98 4.49
N ILE A 9 15.78 -8.89 5.05
CA ILE A 9 17.22 -8.74 5.28
C ILE A 9 17.72 -9.26 6.64
N MET A 10 16.81 -9.66 7.54
CA MET A 10 17.21 -10.17 8.87
C MET A 10 18.08 -11.43 8.77
N PRO A 11 19.24 -11.46 9.44
CA PRO A 11 20.14 -12.60 9.42
C PRO A 11 19.58 -13.79 10.21
N GLN A 12 20.07 -15.00 9.92
CA GLN A 12 19.65 -16.23 10.59
C GLN A 12 19.91 -16.20 12.12
N SER A 13 20.90 -15.43 12.57
CA SER A 13 21.17 -15.25 14.00
C SER A 13 20.04 -14.56 14.76
N MET A 14 19.09 -13.91 14.07
CA MET A 14 17.90 -13.24 14.62
C MET A 14 16.60 -14.01 14.29
N ALA A 15 16.67 -15.34 14.23
CA ALA A 15 15.53 -16.16 13.80
C ALA A 15 14.30 -16.00 14.72
N GLN A 16 14.48 -15.80 16.00
CA GLN A 16 13.39 -15.62 16.96
C GLN A 16 12.68 -14.29 16.74
N GLU A 17 13.43 -13.20 16.62
CA GLU A 17 12.90 -11.86 16.33
C GLU A 17 12.23 -11.81 14.96
N LYS A 18 12.86 -12.45 13.97
CA LYS A 18 12.27 -12.60 12.62
C LYS A 18 10.92 -13.29 12.68
N ALA A 19 10.79 -14.38 13.44
CA ALA A 19 9.53 -15.10 13.60
C ALA A 19 8.44 -14.24 14.31
N GLN A 20 8.82 -13.42 15.28
CA GLN A 20 7.91 -12.50 15.96
C GLN A 20 7.41 -11.40 15.00
N LEU A 21 8.31 -10.77 14.24
CA LEU A 21 7.96 -9.74 13.27
C LEU A 21 7.10 -10.31 12.13
N SER A 22 7.41 -11.55 11.70
CA SER A 22 6.62 -12.24 10.67
C SER A 22 5.17 -12.44 11.10
N ARG A 23 4.94 -12.83 12.37
CA ARG A 23 3.60 -12.97 12.93
C ARG A 23 2.86 -11.63 12.99
N ILE A 24 3.50 -10.59 13.50
CA ILE A 24 2.94 -9.24 13.55
C ILE A 24 2.57 -8.75 12.13
N TYR A 25 3.44 -9.03 11.16
CA TYR A 25 3.20 -8.68 9.77
C TYR A 25 1.98 -9.42 9.20
N GLN A 26 1.89 -10.73 9.43
CA GLN A 26 0.74 -11.55 8.99
C GLN A 26 -0.57 -11.00 9.58
N GLU A 27 -0.61 -10.78 10.90
CA GLU A 27 -1.77 -10.23 11.60
C GLU A 27 -2.17 -8.86 11.04
N LEU A 28 -1.20 -8.00 10.72
CA LEU A 28 -1.45 -6.70 10.10
C LEU A 28 -2.13 -6.86 8.73
N ILE A 29 -1.59 -7.72 7.86
CA ILE A 29 -2.16 -7.93 6.52
C ILE A 29 -3.58 -8.50 6.64
N ASP A 30 -3.77 -9.55 7.44
CA ASP A 30 -5.08 -10.18 7.64
C ASP A 30 -6.12 -9.21 8.19
N SER A 31 -5.71 -8.28 9.07
CA SER A 31 -6.58 -7.22 9.61
C SER A 31 -6.94 -6.16 8.59
N MET A 32 -6.10 -5.94 7.58
CA MET A 32 -6.33 -4.91 6.56
C MET A 32 -7.11 -5.39 5.35
N LEU A 33 -7.05 -6.69 5.02
CA LEU A 33 -7.75 -7.24 3.87
C LEU A 33 -9.28 -7.04 3.90
N PRO A 34 -9.98 -7.13 5.03
CA PRO A 34 -11.43 -6.85 5.10
C PRO A 34 -11.82 -5.41 4.71
N TYR A 35 -10.87 -4.48 4.71
CA TYR A 35 -11.07 -3.09 4.32
C TYR A 35 -10.65 -2.80 2.87
N GLN A 36 -10.18 -3.81 2.15
CA GLN A 36 -9.87 -3.67 0.73
C GLN A 36 -11.15 -3.43 -0.06
N GLU A 37 -11.22 -2.36 -0.83
CA GLU A 37 -12.40 -2.03 -1.63
C GLU A 37 -12.58 -3.05 -2.76
N GLU A 38 -13.82 -3.53 -2.95
CA GLU A 38 -14.11 -4.71 -3.75
C GLU A 38 -13.83 -4.53 -5.24
N ASP A 39 -14.12 -3.36 -5.83
CA ASP A 39 -13.96 -3.17 -7.28
C ASP A 39 -12.51 -2.91 -7.69
N THR A 40 -11.80 -2.09 -6.93
CA THR A 40 -10.44 -1.62 -7.27
C THR A 40 -9.33 -2.36 -6.51
N GLY A 41 -9.63 -3.00 -5.39
CA GLY A 41 -8.63 -3.56 -4.50
C GLY A 41 -7.81 -2.51 -3.73
N MET A 42 -8.16 -1.23 -3.81
CA MET A 42 -7.51 -0.16 -3.07
C MET A 42 -8.06 -0.02 -1.65
N TRP A 43 -7.41 0.79 -0.84
CA TRP A 43 -7.89 1.18 0.49
C TRP A 43 -8.27 2.65 0.53
N TYR A 44 -9.32 2.95 1.32
CA TYR A 44 -9.71 4.32 1.58
C TYR A 44 -8.71 5.03 2.50
N GLN A 45 -8.63 6.36 2.41
CA GLN A 45 -7.82 7.21 3.29
C GLN A 45 -8.11 6.95 4.76
N VAL A 46 -9.38 6.80 5.13
CA VAL A 46 -9.83 6.33 6.44
C VAL A 46 -10.48 4.96 6.23
N VAL A 47 -9.71 3.92 6.47
CA VAL A 47 -10.02 2.54 6.04
C VAL A 47 -11.36 2.01 6.54
N ASN A 48 -11.72 2.29 7.80
CA ASN A 48 -12.98 1.85 8.42
C ASN A 48 -14.19 2.76 8.11
N ARG A 49 -14.04 3.68 7.17
CA ARG A 49 -15.07 4.61 6.69
C ARG A 49 -15.26 4.51 5.18
N GLY A 50 -15.03 3.33 4.60
CA GLY A 50 -15.23 3.07 3.18
C GLY A 50 -16.63 3.46 2.72
N GLY A 51 -16.74 4.05 1.53
CA GLY A 51 -18.02 4.47 0.94
C GLY A 51 -18.69 5.70 1.57
N ILE A 52 -18.15 6.25 2.65
CA ILE A 52 -18.71 7.46 3.29
C ILE A 52 -18.06 8.71 2.70
N ALA A 53 -18.82 9.49 1.92
CA ALA A 53 -18.33 10.75 1.35
C ALA A 53 -17.91 11.73 2.46
N PRO A 54 -16.84 12.53 2.29
CA PRO A 54 -15.97 12.66 1.11
C PRO A 54 -14.72 11.75 1.14
N ASN A 55 -14.74 10.59 1.84
CA ASN A 55 -13.62 9.66 1.87
C ASN A 55 -13.27 9.18 0.45
N TYR A 56 -12.01 8.94 0.20
CA TYR A 56 -11.51 8.56 -1.13
C TYR A 56 -10.53 7.40 -1.05
N LEU A 57 -10.37 6.66 -2.16
CA LEU A 57 -9.36 5.62 -2.32
C LEU A 57 -7.98 6.27 -2.42
N GLU A 58 -7.08 5.93 -1.48
CA GLU A 58 -5.81 6.62 -1.32
C GLU A 58 -4.68 5.83 -1.98
N THR A 59 -3.92 6.48 -2.86
CA THR A 59 -2.92 5.83 -3.72
C THR A 59 -1.70 5.36 -2.94
N SER A 60 -1.14 6.18 -2.06
CA SER A 60 0.15 5.85 -1.42
C SER A 60 0.04 4.68 -0.45
N GLY A 61 -0.99 4.64 0.37
CA GLY A 61 -1.29 3.52 1.26
C GLY A 61 -1.59 2.24 0.48
N SER A 62 -2.40 2.34 -0.58
CA SER A 62 -2.74 1.20 -1.43
C SER A 62 -1.51 0.64 -2.16
N ALA A 63 -0.62 1.49 -2.68
CA ALA A 63 0.63 1.08 -3.32
C ALA A 63 1.60 0.42 -2.32
N ILE A 64 1.69 0.94 -1.08
CA ILE A 64 2.48 0.35 0.01
C ILE A 64 1.98 -1.06 0.33
N PHE A 65 0.66 -1.27 0.42
CA PHE A 65 0.09 -2.61 0.66
C PHE A 65 0.29 -3.53 -0.54
N ALA A 66 0.09 -3.05 -1.77
CA ALA A 66 0.34 -3.83 -2.99
C ALA A 66 1.78 -4.37 -3.02
N TYR A 67 2.77 -3.50 -2.87
CA TYR A 67 4.17 -3.89 -2.77
C TYR A 67 4.43 -4.89 -1.64
N ALA A 68 3.99 -4.54 -0.43
CA ALA A 68 4.31 -5.33 0.75
C ALA A 68 3.71 -6.75 0.68
N ILE A 69 2.48 -6.90 0.20
CA ILE A 69 1.82 -8.19 0.02
C ILE A 69 2.54 -9.02 -1.06
N MET A 70 2.80 -8.47 -2.24
CA MET A 70 3.45 -9.20 -3.32
C MET A 70 4.88 -9.60 -2.98
N LYS A 71 5.67 -8.70 -2.37
CA LYS A 71 7.01 -9.02 -1.88
C LYS A 71 6.98 -10.13 -0.84
N SER A 72 6.05 -10.10 0.11
CA SER A 72 5.96 -11.12 1.15
C SER A 72 5.64 -12.52 0.60
N VAL A 73 4.87 -12.61 -0.48
CA VAL A 73 4.67 -13.87 -1.22
C VAL A 73 5.98 -14.31 -1.88
N ARG A 74 6.69 -13.41 -2.54
CA ARG A 74 7.97 -13.73 -3.20
C ARG A 74 9.02 -14.27 -2.25
N ILE A 75 9.12 -13.71 -1.05
CA ILE A 75 10.09 -14.16 -0.03
C ILE A 75 9.58 -15.33 0.84
N GLY A 76 8.39 -15.87 0.55
CA GLY A 76 7.81 -17.01 1.27
C GLY A 76 7.26 -16.67 2.66
N LEU A 77 7.00 -15.40 2.95
CA LEU A 77 6.41 -14.94 4.21
C LEU A 77 4.90 -15.13 4.24
N LEU A 78 4.21 -14.89 3.12
CA LEU A 78 2.79 -15.15 2.93
C LEU A 78 2.56 -16.24 1.88
N ASN A 79 1.42 -16.93 1.98
CA ASN A 79 0.98 -17.90 0.98
C ASN A 79 0.76 -17.24 -0.39
N SER A 80 0.96 -18.01 -1.47
CA SER A 80 0.79 -17.52 -2.85
C SER A 80 -0.58 -16.92 -3.16
N SER A 81 -1.64 -17.38 -2.48
CA SER A 81 -2.99 -16.83 -2.64
C SER A 81 -3.11 -15.34 -2.30
N TYR A 82 -2.20 -14.81 -1.46
CA TYR A 82 -2.19 -13.39 -1.14
C TYR A 82 -1.74 -12.49 -2.30
N PHE A 83 -1.00 -13.02 -3.27
CA PHE A 83 -0.48 -12.24 -4.40
C PHE A 83 -1.58 -11.47 -5.13
N SER A 84 -2.73 -12.12 -5.35
CA SER A 84 -3.87 -11.53 -6.05
C SER A 84 -4.43 -10.27 -5.40
N TYR A 85 -4.37 -10.16 -4.06
CA TYR A 85 -4.81 -8.94 -3.36
C TYR A 85 -3.88 -7.76 -3.66
N GLY A 86 -2.57 -7.99 -3.66
CA GLY A 86 -1.58 -6.96 -4.00
C GLY A 86 -1.69 -6.53 -5.46
N GLN A 87 -1.82 -7.50 -6.38
CA GLN A 87 -1.98 -7.22 -7.81
C GLN A 87 -3.26 -6.44 -8.09
N LYS A 88 -4.38 -6.83 -7.50
CA LYS A 88 -5.65 -6.12 -7.66
C LYS A 88 -5.56 -4.65 -7.23
N ALA A 89 -4.88 -4.38 -6.12
CA ALA A 89 -4.66 -3.01 -5.67
C ALA A 89 -3.79 -2.22 -6.66
N PHE A 90 -2.71 -2.81 -7.17
CA PHE A 90 -1.88 -2.20 -8.20
C PHE A 90 -2.69 -1.86 -9.46
N ASP A 91 -3.46 -2.81 -9.98
CA ASP A 91 -4.30 -2.63 -11.17
C ASP A 91 -5.36 -1.53 -10.95
N GLY A 92 -5.97 -1.50 -9.77
CA GLY A 92 -6.93 -0.48 -9.38
C GLY A 92 -6.33 0.91 -9.32
N ILE A 93 -5.12 1.06 -8.78
CA ILE A 93 -4.39 2.34 -8.78
C ILE A 93 -4.13 2.79 -10.22
N CYS A 94 -3.59 1.89 -11.06
CA CYS A 94 -3.29 2.21 -12.45
C CYS A 94 -4.56 2.61 -13.21
N LYS A 95 -5.65 1.87 -13.07
CA LYS A 95 -6.92 2.16 -13.75
C LYS A 95 -7.55 3.49 -13.31
N LYS A 96 -7.44 3.82 -12.01
CA LYS A 96 -8.15 4.97 -11.43
C LYS A 96 -7.33 6.25 -11.46
N TYR A 97 -6.04 6.19 -11.23
CA TYR A 97 -5.21 7.35 -10.92
C TYR A 97 -3.97 7.52 -11.78
N LEU A 98 -3.60 6.51 -12.59
CA LEU A 98 -2.49 6.66 -13.53
C LEU A 98 -3.04 7.14 -14.88
N SER A 99 -2.50 8.23 -15.38
CA SER A 99 -2.85 8.80 -16.68
C SER A 99 -1.59 9.27 -17.40
N GLU A 100 -1.70 9.50 -18.70
CA GLU A 100 -0.65 10.13 -19.50
C GLU A 100 -1.14 11.51 -19.92
N LYS A 101 -0.29 12.50 -19.75
CA LYS A 101 -0.52 13.88 -20.22
C LYS A 101 0.76 14.43 -20.79
N ASP A 102 0.70 14.90 -22.04
CA ASP A 102 1.83 15.50 -22.77
C ASP A 102 3.08 14.59 -22.84
N GLY A 103 2.87 13.25 -22.91
CA GLY A 103 3.93 12.25 -22.93
C GLY A 103 4.53 11.92 -21.56
N GLU A 104 3.99 12.46 -20.48
CA GLU A 104 4.41 12.19 -19.11
C GLU A 104 3.35 11.45 -18.33
N LEU A 105 3.77 10.46 -17.52
CA LEU A 105 2.87 9.75 -16.61
C LEU A 105 2.53 10.63 -15.41
N GLN A 106 1.24 10.66 -15.08
CA GLN A 106 0.68 11.39 -13.95
C GLN A 106 0.00 10.40 -13.01
N LEU A 107 0.42 10.38 -11.74
CA LEU A 107 -0.18 9.55 -10.70
C LEU A 107 -0.91 10.42 -9.68
N GLY A 108 -2.24 10.33 -9.65
CA GLY A 108 -3.10 11.08 -8.73
C GLY A 108 -3.48 10.32 -7.46
N GLY A 109 -4.42 10.88 -6.70
CA GLY A 109 -5.03 10.23 -5.54
C GLY A 109 -4.14 10.10 -4.31
N ILE A 110 -3.08 10.91 -4.20
CA ILE A 110 -2.09 10.85 -3.12
C ILE A 110 -2.40 11.90 -2.07
N CYS A 111 -2.60 11.52 -0.81
CA CYS A 111 -2.69 12.44 0.31
C CYS A 111 -1.34 13.16 0.50
N LEU A 112 -1.30 14.49 0.49
CA LEU A 112 -0.05 15.24 0.60
C LEU A 112 0.65 14.96 1.94
N VAL A 113 -0.09 15.10 3.03
CA VAL A 113 0.42 14.80 4.38
C VAL A 113 -0.74 14.62 5.35
N ALA A 114 -0.69 13.60 6.17
CA ALA A 114 -1.62 13.41 7.27
C ALA A 114 -0.86 13.02 8.55
N GLY A 115 -1.35 13.42 9.70
CA GLY A 115 -0.68 13.13 10.96
C GLY A 115 -1.49 13.59 12.19
N LEU A 116 -0.90 13.45 13.36
CA LEU A 116 -1.47 13.87 14.64
C LEU A 116 -0.57 14.90 15.32
N GLY A 117 -1.19 15.84 16.02
CA GLY A 117 -0.47 16.81 16.86
C GLY A 117 0.33 17.83 16.07
N ASN A 118 1.52 18.10 16.55
CA ASN A 118 2.45 19.16 16.15
C ASN A 118 1.94 20.59 16.36
N LYS A 119 2.70 21.60 15.84
CA LYS A 119 2.36 23.03 15.97
C LYS A 119 1.05 23.41 15.31
N GLU A 120 0.58 22.62 14.34
CA GLU A 120 -0.66 22.84 13.60
C GLU A 120 -1.89 22.22 14.29
N MET A 121 -1.70 21.59 15.46
CA MET A 121 -2.76 20.96 16.25
C MET A 121 -3.63 20.00 15.42
N ARG A 122 -3.00 19.13 14.64
CA ARG A 122 -3.70 18.13 13.80
C ARG A 122 -4.46 17.16 14.69
N GLU A 123 -5.78 17.21 14.60
CA GLU A 123 -6.71 16.54 15.52
C GLU A 123 -6.95 15.06 15.19
N GLY A 124 -6.58 14.58 13.97
CA GLY A 124 -6.74 13.20 13.54
C GLY A 124 -8.20 12.75 13.39
N THR A 125 -9.16 13.68 13.35
CA THR A 125 -10.56 13.34 13.09
C THR A 125 -10.80 12.99 11.63
N PHE A 126 -11.93 12.34 11.33
CA PHE A 126 -12.35 12.09 9.95
C PHE A 126 -12.36 13.39 9.12
N ASN A 127 -12.93 14.44 9.65
CA ASN A 127 -13.01 15.73 8.96
C ASN A 127 -11.64 16.35 8.71
N TYR A 128 -10.67 16.15 9.62
CA TYR A 128 -9.30 16.55 9.40
C TYR A 128 -8.69 15.81 8.21
N TYR A 129 -8.75 14.48 8.17
CA TYR A 129 -8.22 13.69 7.06
C TYR A 129 -8.86 14.05 5.71
N MET A 130 -10.13 14.42 5.70
CA MET A 130 -10.83 14.79 4.46
C MET A 130 -10.50 16.21 3.96
N ARG A 131 -9.84 17.03 4.78
CA ARG A 131 -9.36 18.38 4.39
C ARG A 131 -7.91 18.39 3.94
N GLU A 132 -7.17 17.32 4.15
CA GLU A 132 -5.80 17.23 3.67
C GLU A 132 -5.75 17.25 2.13
N PRO A 133 -4.81 18.01 1.52
CA PRO A 133 -4.72 18.10 0.09
C PRO A 133 -4.44 16.75 -0.55
N VAL A 134 -5.13 16.47 -1.65
CA VAL A 134 -4.84 15.34 -2.54
C VAL A 134 -4.06 15.86 -3.73
N VAL A 135 -2.89 15.28 -3.98
CA VAL A 135 -1.91 15.76 -4.96
C VAL A 135 -1.54 14.68 -5.98
N GLN A 136 -0.76 15.09 -6.99
CA GLN A 136 -0.22 14.22 -8.02
C GLN A 136 1.31 14.12 -7.91
N ASN A 137 1.85 12.99 -8.36
CA ASN A 137 3.29 12.73 -8.53
C ASN A 137 4.13 12.90 -7.25
N GLU A 138 3.51 12.79 -6.07
CA GLU A 138 4.24 12.80 -4.81
C GLU A 138 5.02 11.49 -4.62
N ALA A 139 6.29 11.60 -4.26
CA ALA A 139 7.24 10.47 -4.19
C ALA A 139 6.74 9.30 -3.33
N LYS A 140 6.01 9.58 -2.23
CA LYS A 140 5.47 8.55 -1.33
C LYS A 140 4.37 7.67 -1.96
N GLY A 141 3.76 8.12 -3.06
CA GLY A 141 2.85 7.31 -3.86
C GLY A 141 3.55 6.67 -5.06
N VAL A 142 4.41 7.44 -5.74
CA VAL A 142 5.14 6.98 -6.94
C VAL A 142 6.11 5.85 -6.61
N ALA A 143 6.94 6.01 -5.58
CA ALA A 143 7.96 5.03 -5.25
C ALA A 143 7.38 3.64 -4.89
N PRO A 144 6.38 3.50 -3.99
CA PRO A 144 5.82 2.18 -3.70
C PRO A 144 5.06 1.58 -4.89
N LEU A 145 4.47 2.40 -5.79
CA LEU A 145 3.84 1.88 -7.00
C LEU A 145 4.88 1.25 -7.95
N ILE A 146 6.04 1.91 -8.13
CA ILE A 146 7.16 1.34 -8.92
C ILE A 146 7.66 0.04 -8.28
N LEU A 147 7.82 0.01 -6.95
CA LEU A 147 8.24 -1.20 -6.24
C LEU A 147 7.20 -2.34 -6.38
N ALA A 148 5.91 -2.02 -6.33
CA ALA A 148 4.85 -3.00 -6.58
C ALA A 148 4.92 -3.57 -8.00
N TYR A 149 5.17 -2.72 -9.00
CA TYR A 149 5.36 -3.17 -10.38
C TYR A 149 6.57 -4.11 -10.52
N VAL A 150 7.67 -3.82 -9.83
CA VAL A 150 8.87 -4.70 -9.82
C VAL A 150 8.52 -6.09 -9.27
N GLU A 151 7.68 -6.20 -8.24
CA GLU A 151 7.24 -7.51 -7.72
C GLU A 151 6.38 -8.29 -8.73
N ILE A 152 5.57 -7.60 -9.55
CA ILE A 152 4.84 -8.24 -10.66
C ILE A 152 5.82 -8.80 -11.71
N LEU A 153 6.85 -8.03 -12.07
CA LEU A 153 7.88 -8.50 -13.01
C LEU A 153 8.65 -9.71 -12.48
N PHE A 154 8.91 -9.78 -11.16
CA PHE A 154 9.52 -10.95 -10.55
C PHE A 154 8.61 -12.19 -10.59
N ALA A 155 7.30 -12.01 -10.43
CA ALA A 155 6.36 -13.12 -10.53
C ALA A 155 6.32 -13.69 -11.96
N GLN A 156 6.23 -12.83 -12.98
CA GLN A 156 6.20 -13.25 -14.38
C GLN A 156 7.44 -14.03 -14.82
N LYS A 157 8.64 -13.68 -14.31
CA LYS A 157 9.88 -14.39 -14.63
C LYS A 157 10.02 -15.79 -14.02
N LYS A 158 9.17 -16.17 -13.08
CA LYS A 158 9.16 -17.52 -12.49
C LYS A 158 8.34 -18.51 -13.31
N ASP A 159 7.46 -18.00 -14.18
CA ASP A 159 6.57 -18.81 -15.02
C ASP A 159 7.20 -19.09 -16.41
N ASP A 160 8.33 -18.45 -16.71
CA ASP A 160 9.19 -18.71 -17.90
C ASP A 160 10.33 -19.71 -17.55
#